data_948ea01c9e60b7a3e33e6a3b0b087361
#
_entry.id   948ea01c9e60b7a3e33e6a3b0b087361
#
_cell.length_a   1.000
_cell.length_b   1.000
_cell.length_c   1.000
_cell.angle_alpha   90.00
_cell.angle_beta   90.00
_cell.angle_gamma   90.00
#
_symmetry.space_group_name_H-M   'P 1'
#
loop_
_entity.id
_entity.type
_entity.pdbx_description
1 polymer ?
#
loop_
_entity_poly.entity_id
_entity_poly.type
_entity_poly.pdbx_seq_one_letter_code
_entity_poly.pdbx_strand_id
1 'polypeptide(L)'
;VPEPSHELSAAQAYVRGTASNILSSEGSFAKKLSKGKTSAFDPRKPKQLTIFAAKKYPVWQEKYIDLVRDAFDALNISFNDKELNAKVGKLGEMKKAMPFVQTLKRRLVNGRESPENVFERKLPFDEFAVLAEMVDGLKRTSGFKLIEVIAVDEGGKTGEVVGTGEKREGLQAENAVPGQPTFTFANVE
;
A
#
# COMPACT_ATOMS: atom_id res chain seq x y z
N VAL A 1 -19.87 -26.81 0.23
CA VAL A 1 -19.24 -25.66 0.92
C VAL A 1 -19.17 -24.53 -0.10
N PRO A 2 -19.77 -23.35 0.17
CA PRO A 2 -19.66 -22.23 -0.74
C PRO A 2 -18.19 -21.81 -0.88
N GLU A 3 -17.76 -21.56 -2.11
CA GLU A 3 -16.43 -21.02 -2.36
C GLU A 3 -16.31 -19.65 -1.67
N PRO A 4 -15.16 -19.38 -1.02
CA PRO A 4 -14.94 -18.07 -0.43
C PRO A 4 -15.02 -17.00 -1.52
N SER A 5 -15.68 -15.88 -1.23
CA SER A 5 -15.77 -14.78 -2.18
C SER A 5 -14.36 -14.26 -2.50
N HIS A 6 -14.15 -13.81 -3.73
CA HIS A 6 -12.89 -13.18 -4.13
C HIS A 6 -12.55 -11.99 -3.22
N GLU A 7 -13.57 -11.23 -2.83
CA GLU A 7 -13.45 -10.12 -1.88
C GLU A 7 -12.88 -10.55 -0.53
N LEU A 8 -13.43 -11.61 0.06
CA LEU A 8 -12.96 -12.14 1.34
C LEU A 8 -11.53 -12.66 1.24
N SER A 9 -11.20 -13.38 0.18
CA SER A 9 -9.85 -13.91 -0.05
C SER A 9 -8.83 -12.79 -0.22
N ALA A 10 -9.18 -11.74 -0.96
CA ALA A 10 -8.32 -10.57 -1.17
C ALA A 10 -8.11 -9.79 0.13
N ALA A 11 -9.17 -9.60 0.93
CA ALA A 11 -9.09 -8.95 2.23
C ALA A 11 -8.19 -9.73 3.19
N GLN A 12 -8.32 -11.05 3.24
CA GLN A 12 -7.47 -11.91 4.09
C GLN A 12 -6.00 -11.86 3.66
N ALA A 13 -5.72 -11.88 2.37
CA ALA A 13 -4.36 -11.75 1.85
C ALA A 13 -3.74 -10.40 2.19
N TYR A 14 -4.52 -9.33 2.09
CA TYR A 14 -4.12 -7.98 2.47
C TYR A 14 -3.76 -7.91 3.96
N VAL A 15 -4.60 -8.42 4.84
CA VAL A 15 -4.36 -8.43 6.29
C VAL A 15 -3.09 -9.21 6.63
N ARG A 16 -2.93 -10.42 6.09
CA ARG A 16 -1.74 -11.24 6.35
C ARG A 16 -0.46 -10.58 5.86
N GLY A 17 -0.49 -10.03 4.66
CA GLY A 17 0.67 -9.34 4.07
C GLY A 17 1.05 -8.10 4.87
N THR A 18 0.08 -7.28 5.23
CA THR A 18 0.30 -6.05 5.99
C THR A 18 0.82 -6.36 7.40
N ALA A 19 0.18 -7.29 8.10
CA ALA A 19 0.62 -7.72 9.43
C ALA A 19 2.04 -8.33 9.40
N SER A 20 2.33 -9.16 8.41
CA SER A 20 3.66 -9.75 8.22
C SER A 20 4.73 -8.69 7.99
N ASN A 21 4.44 -7.67 7.18
CA ASN A 21 5.36 -6.56 6.92
C ASN A 21 5.63 -5.75 8.19
N ILE A 22 4.62 -5.48 8.99
CA ILE A 22 4.73 -4.78 10.27
C ILE A 22 5.63 -5.55 11.22
N LEU A 23 5.36 -6.83 11.44
CA LEU A 23 6.13 -7.68 12.35
C LEU A 23 7.58 -7.87 11.87
N SER A 24 7.79 -8.01 10.58
CA SER A 24 9.12 -8.14 9.99
C SER A 24 9.94 -6.86 10.17
N SER A 25 9.33 -5.70 9.99
CA SER A 25 9.98 -4.40 10.22
C SER A 25 10.34 -4.20 11.69
N GLU A 26 9.43 -4.53 12.60
CA GLU A 26 9.67 -4.49 14.05
C GLU A 26 10.85 -5.41 14.43
N GLY A 27 10.87 -6.63 13.89
CA GLY A 27 11.96 -7.58 14.08
C GLY A 27 13.33 -7.06 13.59
N SER A 28 13.35 -6.25 12.55
CA SER A 28 14.56 -5.62 12.04
C SER A 28 15.15 -4.61 13.03
N PHE A 29 14.31 -3.85 13.73
CA PHE A 29 14.76 -2.96 14.81
C PHE A 29 15.32 -3.76 16.00
N ALA A 30 14.65 -4.84 16.40
CA ALA A 30 15.14 -5.72 17.46
C ALA A 30 16.52 -6.31 17.13
N LYS A 31 16.74 -6.75 15.88
CA LYS A 31 18.03 -7.25 15.41
C LYS A 31 19.14 -6.20 15.44
N LYS A 32 18.83 -4.97 15.09
CA LYS A 32 19.80 -3.85 15.18
C LYS A 32 20.26 -3.65 16.62
N LEU A 33 19.31 -3.62 17.56
CA LEU A 33 19.60 -3.44 18.97
C LEU A 33 20.40 -4.63 19.55
N SER A 34 20.09 -5.85 19.17
CA SER A 34 20.81 -7.05 19.62
C SER A 34 22.28 -7.06 19.15
N LYS A 35 22.60 -6.36 18.07
CA LYS A 35 23.94 -6.17 17.56
C LYS A 35 24.66 -4.95 18.14
N GLY A 36 24.10 -4.31 19.16
CA GLY A 36 24.65 -3.13 19.79
C GLY A 36 24.59 -1.85 18.94
N LYS A 37 23.76 -1.83 17.90
CA LYS A 37 23.56 -0.65 17.07
C LYS A 37 22.51 0.27 17.66
N THR A 38 22.66 1.57 17.48
CA THR A 38 21.64 2.55 17.88
C THR A 38 20.41 2.44 16.94
N SER A 39 19.23 2.65 17.52
CA SER A 39 17.98 2.67 16.77
C SER A 39 17.10 3.79 17.31
N ALA A 40 16.37 4.45 16.40
CA ALA A 40 15.39 5.48 16.77
C ALA A 40 14.15 4.87 17.46
N PHE A 41 13.94 3.57 17.33
CA PHE A 41 12.81 2.84 17.88
C PHE A 41 13.29 1.57 18.58
N ASP A 42 12.79 1.37 19.82
CA ASP A 42 13.05 0.16 20.61
C ASP A 42 11.76 -0.65 20.81
N PRO A 43 11.61 -1.82 20.14
CA PRO A 43 10.40 -2.64 20.26
C PRO A 43 10.13 -3.19 21.66
N ARG A 44 11.12 -3.16 22.57
CA ARG A 44 10.99 -3.66 23.95
C ARG A 44 10.35 -2.65 24.89
N LYS A 45 10.28 -1.37 24.48
CA LYS A 45 9.67 -0.27 25.26
C LYS A 45 8.23 -0.05 24.82
N PRO A 46 7.42 0.67 25.61
CA PRO A 46 6.08 1.05 25.18
C PRO A 46 6.10 1.68 23.79
N LYS A 47 5.24 1.21 22.90
CA LYS A 47 5.35 1.48 21.46
C LYS A 47 4.02 1.79 20.82
N GLN A 48 4.09 2.60 19.78
CA GLN A 48 2.98 3.00 18.95
C GLN A 48 3.24 2.61 17.50
N LEU A 49 2.21 2.18 16.82
CA LEU A 49 2.18 1.93 15.38
C LEU A 49 1.25 2.95 14.73
N THR A 50 1.72 3.61 13.67
CA THR A 50 0.89 4.45 12.81
C THR A 50 0.87 3.84 11.42
N ILE A 51 -0.32 3.56 10.91
CA ILE A 51 -0.55 3.01 9.57
C ILE A 51 -1.11 4.13 8.69
N PHE A 52 -0.50 4.35 7.54
CA PHE A 52 -0.92 5.33 6.55
C PHE A 52 -1.60 4.62 5.38
N ALA A 53 -2.86 4.93 5.15
CA ALA A 53 -3.64 4.40 4.04
C ALA A 53 -4.15 5.55 3.18
N ALA A 54 -3.81 5.55 1.89
CA ALA A 54 -4.20 6.62 0.99
C ALA A 54 -5.68 6.53 0.61
N LYS A 55 -6.37 7.67 0.59
CA LYS A 55 -7.77 7.77 0.17
C LYS A 55 -7.94 7.56 -1.33
N LYS A 56 -6.97 8.01 -2.12
CA LYS A 56 -7.02 7.99 -3.59
C LYS A 56 -5.65 7.66 -4.16
N TYR A 57 -5.65 7.17 -5.39
CA TYR A 57 -4.42 6.98 -6.14
C TYR A 57 -3.81 8.32 -6.52
N PRO A 58 -2.46 8.42 -6.61
CA PRO A 58 -1.79 9.63 -7.06
C PRO A 58 -2.22 10.01 -8.49
N VAL A 59 -2.51 11.29 -8.71
CA VAL A 59 -2.96 11.81 -10.02
C VAL A 59 -1.92 11.55 -11.12
N TRP A 60 -0.62 11.60 -10.78
CA TRP A 60 0.44 11.38 -11.77
C TRP A 60 0.38 9.99 -12.43
N GLN A 61 -0.25 9.01 -11.78
CA GLN A 61 -0.36 7.64 -12.31
C GLN A 61 -1.41 7.51 -13.42
N GLU A 62 -2.40 8.40 -13.47
CA GLU A 62 -3.52 8.30 -14.42
C GLU A 62 -3.06 8.33 -15.88
N LYS A 63 -2.13 9.23 -16.21
CA LYS A 63 -1.59 9.33 -17.57
C LYS A 63 -0.86 8.06 -18.02
N TYR A 64 -0.21 7.36 -17.09
CA TYR A 64 0.47 6.09 -17.39
C TYR A 64 -0.51 4.93 -17.57
N ILE A 65 -1.61 4.95 -16.83
CA ILE A 65 -2.70 3.97 -17.03
C ILE A 65 -3.25 4.08 -18.45
N ASP A 66 -3.50 5.28 -18.94
CA ASP A 66 -3.98 5.51 -20.29
C ASP A 66 -2.97 5.01 -21.34
N LEU A 67 -1.69 5.26 -21.14
CA LEU A 67 -0.65 4.75 -22.03
C LEU A 67 -0.59 3.20 -22.05
N VAL A 68 -0.70 2.57 -20.90
CA VAL A 68 -0.73 1.09 -20.81
C VAL A 68 -1.99 0.54 -21.47
N ARG A 69 -3.13 1.18 -21.27
CA ARG A 69 -4.40 0.79 -21.89
C ARG A 69 -4.31 0.84 -23.41
N ASP A 70 -3.75 1.92 -23.95
CA ASP A 70 -3.60 2.10 -25.40
C ASP A 70 -2.61 1.10 -26.03
N ALA A 71 -1.60 0.68 -25.28
CA ALA A 71 -0.60 -0.28 -25.74
C ALA A 71 -1.02 -1.74 -25.57
N PHE A 72 -2.10 -2.02 -24.84
CA PHE A 72 -2.55 -3.37 -24.51
C PHE A 72 -3.43 -3.97 -25.58
N ASP A 73 -3.04 -5.14 -26.06
CA ASP A 73 -3.85 -5.97 -26.96
C ASP A 73 -4.53 -7.08 -26.15
N ALA A 74 -5.82 -6.93 -25.90
CA ALA A 74 -6.61 -7.85 -25.12
C ALA A 74 -6.77 -9.24 -25.77
N LEU A 75 -6.71 -9.31 -27.09
CA LEU A 75 -6.87 -10.59 -27.83
C LEU A 75 -5.62 -11.47 -27.67
N ASN A 76 -4.45 -10.87 -27.72
CA ASN A 76 -3.17 -11.58 -27.67
C ASN A 76 -2.50 -11.50 -26.29
N ILE A 77 -3.10 -10.78 -25.35
CA ILE A 77 -2.54 -10.50 -24.01
C ILE A 77 -1.08 -10.02 -24.15
N SER A 78 -0.88 -9.02 -24.99
CA SER A 78 0.43 -8.50 -25.35
C SER A 78 0.46 -6.96 -25.34
N PHE A 79 1.67 -6.41 -25.40
CA PHE A 79 1.91 -4.98 -25.40
C PHE A 79 2.82 -4.58 -26.56
N ASN A 80 2.58 -3.41 -27.10
CA ASN A 80 3.55 -2.74 -27.95
C ASN A 80 4.59 -2.05 -27.06
N ASP A 81 5.56 -2.82 -26.57
CA ASP A 81 6.56 -2.36 -25.61
C ASP A 81 7.41 -1.20 -26.13
N LYS A 82 7.77 -1.24 -27.41
CA LYS A 82 8.59 -0.19 -28.02
C LYS A 82 7.87 1.16 -27.99
N GLU A 83 6.62 1.18 -28.39
CA GLU A 83 5.79 2.38 -28.38
C GLU A 83 5.50 2.86 -26.98
N LEU A 84 5.15 1.93 -26.07
CA LEU A 84 4.87 2.24 -24.66
C LEU A 84 6.08 2.87 -23.97
N ASN A 85 7.25 2.26 -24.12
CA ASN A 85 8.48 2.77 -23.53
C ASN A 85 8.87 4.14 -24.07
N ALA A 86 8.67 4.36 -25.38
CA ALA A 86 8.92 5.65 -26.00
C ALA A 86 7.99 6.75 -25.45
N LYS A 87 6.70 6.45 -25.30
CA LYS A 87 5.73 7.39 -24.73
C LYS A 87 6.00 7.69 -23.26
N VAL A 88 6.34 6.68 -22.47
CA VAL A 88 6.73 6.86 -21.05
C VAL A 88 7.98 7.72 -20.95
N GLY A 89 8.99 7.48 -21.78
CA GLY A 89 10.22 8.26 -21.81
C GLY A 89 10.01 9.74 -22.13
N LYS A 90 9.08 10.05 -23.02
CA LYS A 90 8.74 11.44 -23.39
C LYS A 90 8.18 12.26 -22.23
N LEU A 91 7.58 11.63 -21.24
CA LEU A 91 7.01 12.32 -20.08
C LEU A 91 8.08 12.69 -19.02
N GLY A 92 9.32 12.21 -19.17
CA GLY A 92 10.47 12.64 -18.36
C GLY A 92 10.56 12.09 -16.93
N GLU A 93 9.67 11.16 -16.55
CA GLU A 93 9.61 10.61 -15.20
C GLU A 93 9.89 9.10 -15.17
N MET A 94 10.78 8.62 -16.01
CA MET A 94 10.96 7.19 -16.25
C MET A 94 11.27 6.36 -15.00
N LYS A 95 12.13 6.87 -14.12
CA LYS A 95 12.48 6.19 -12.86
C LYS A 95 11.30 5.98 -11.94
N LYS A 96 10.39 6.95 -11.90
CA LYS A 96 9.18 6.89 -11.08
C LYS A 96 8.09 6.05 -11.75
N ALA A 97 7.94 6.18 -13.05
CA ALA A 97 6.86 5.60 -13.83
C ALA A 97 7.05 4.12 -14.16
N MET A 98 8.27 3.70 -14.50
CA MET A 98 8.51 2.33 -14.97
C MET A 98 8.14 1.24 -13.97
N PRO A 99 8.45 1.33 -12.66
CA PRO A 99 7.98 0.33 -11.71
C PRO A 99 6.46 0.20 -11.68
N PHE A 100 5.75 1.31 -11.76
CA PHE A 100 4.28 1.33 -11.81
C PHE A 100 3.75 0.70 -13.11
N VAL A 101 4.29 1.08 -14.25
CA VAL A 101 3.93 0.51 -15.57
C VAL A 101 4.17 -0.99 -15.58
N GLN A 102 5.30 -1.47 -15.10
CA GLN A 102 5.62 -2.89 -15.03
C GLN A 102 4.67 -3.66 -14.12
N THR A 103 4.24 -3.06 -13.02
CA THR A 103 3.24 -3.67 -12.12
C THR A 103 1.90 -3.84 -12.82
N LEU A 104 1.42 -2.83 -13.54
CA LEU A 104 0.19 -2.92 -14.34
C LEU A 104 0.29 -4.00 -15.42
N LYS A 105 1.40 -4.04 -16.15
CA LYS A 105 1.63 -5.06 -17.18
C LYS A 105 1.57 -6.47 -16.60
N ARG A 106 2.23 -6.71 -15.48
CA ARG A 106 2.21 -8.02 -14.82
C ARG A 106 0.80 -8.43 -14.40
N ARG A 107 0.01 -7.52 -13.87
CA ARG A 107 -1.37 -7.79 -13.49
C ARG A 107 -2.22 -8.18 -14.71
N LEU A 108 -2.06 -7.49 -15.82
CA LEU A 108 -2.78 -7.77 -17.07
C LEU A 108 -2.39 -9.12 -17.67
N VAL A 109 -1.09 -9.42 -17.72
CA VAL A 109 -0.57 -10.68 -18.28
C VAL A 109 -0.91 -11.88 -17.40
N ASN A 110 -0.97 -11.69 -16.10
CA ASN A 110 -1.27 -12.76 -15.13
C ASN A 110 -2.68 -13.35 -15.30
N GLY A 111 -3.61 -12.59 -15.90
CA GLY A 111 -4.95 -13.07 -16.25
C GLY A 111 -5.87 -13.38 -15.08
N ARG A 112 -5.47 -13.05 -13.84
CA ARG A 112 -6.27 -13.28 -12.63
C ARG A 112 -7.34 -12.23 -12.42
N GLU A 113 -7.15 -11.06 -13.02
CA GLU A 113 -8.07 -9.94 -12.94
C GLU A 113 -8.52 -9.55 -14.34
N SER A 114 -9.75 -9.05 -14.48
CA SER A 114 -10.18 -8.48 -15.77
C SER A 114 -9.37 -7.22 -16.08
N PRO A 115 -9.10 -6.93 -17.37
CA PRO A 115 -8.42 -5.69 -17.74
C PRO A 115 -9.10 -4.44 -17.19
N GLU A 116 -10.43 -4.41 -17.17
CA GLU A 116 -11.20 -3.30 -16.60
C GLU A 116 -10.84 -3.05 -15.13
N ASN A 117 -10.81 -4.10 -14.32
CA ASN A 117 -10.45 -3.98 -12.91
C ASN A 117 -9.02 -3.49 -12.71
N VAL A 118 -8.09 -3.94 -13.53
CA VAL A 118 -6.70 -3.48 -13.48
C VAL A 118 -6.59 -1.99 -13.79
N PHE A 119 -7.27 -1.51 -14.83
CA PHE A 119 -7.23 -0.11 -15.23
C PHE A 119 -8.01 0.81 -14.29
N GLU A 120 -9.14 0.37 -13.76
CA GLU A 120 -9.91 1.11 -12.76
C GLU A 120 -9.26 1.06 -11.36
N ARG A 121 -8.37 0.12 -11.12
CA ARG A 121 -7.67 -0.08 -9.85
C ARG A 121 -8.58 -0.18 -8.63
N LYS A 122 -9.77 -0.70 -8.81
CA LYS A 122 -10.70 -0.91 -7.70
C LYS A 122 -10.18 -1.99 -6.78
N LEU A 123 -10.15 -1.70 -5.48
CA LEU A 123 -9.93 -2.72 -4.48
C LEU A 123 -11.20 -3.57 -4.35
N PRO A 124 -11.05 -4.91 -4.24
CA PRO A 124 -12.20 -5.80 -4.06
C PRO A 124 -12.75 -5.79 -2.63
N PHE A 125 -12.26 -4.90 -1.75
CA PHE A 125 -12.68 -4.77 -0.36
C PHE A 125 -12.53 -3.31 0.11
N ASP A 126 -13.20 -2.98 1.22
CA ASP A 126 -13.05 -1.69 1.89
C ASP A 126 -11.79 -1.70 2.76
N GLU A 127 -10.72 -1.05 2.30
CA GLU A 127 -9.42 -1.02 2.97
C GLU A 127 -9.50 -0.49 4.40
N PHE A 128 -10.25 0.58 4.62
CA PHE A 128 -10.36 1.19 5.96
C PHE A 128 -11.11 0.29 6.94
N ALA A 129 -12.16 -0.38 6.50
CA ALA A 129 -12.89 -1.36 7.32
C ALA A 129 -12.00 -2.56 7.67
N VAL A 130 -11.25 -3.07 6.71
CA VAL A 130 -10.32 -4.19 6.90
C VAL A 130 -9.17 -3.81 7.85
N LEU A 131 -8.63 -2.60 7.71
CA LEU A 131 -7.60 -2.09 8.63
C LEU A 131 -8.12 -1.93 10.05
N ALA A 132 -9.35 -1.46 10.24
CA ALA A 132 -9.96 -1.34 11.57
C ALA A 132 -10.03 -2.69 12.28
N GLU A 133 -10.44 -3.74 11.59
CA GLU A 133 -10.46 -5.11 12.14
C GLU A 133 -9.04 -5.62 12.46
N MET A 134 -8.10 -5.38 11.56
CA MET A 134 -6.69 -5.76 11.76
C MET A 134 -6.09 -5.08 12.98
N VAL A 135 -6.37 -3.80 13.18
CA VAL A 135 -5.90 -3.03 14.33
C VAL A 135 -6.36 -3.65 15.66
N ASP A 136 -7.62 -4.04 15.76
CA ASP A 136 -8.14 -4.71 16.94
C ASP A 136 -7.41 -6.02 17.23
N GLY A 137 -7.10 -6.80 16.21
CA GLY A 137 -6.31 -8.02 16.31
C GLY A 137 -4.87 -7.76 16.76
N LEU A 138 -4.22 -6.77 16.16
CA LEU A 138 -2.84 -6.39 16.48
C LEU A 138 -2.70 -5.85 17.91
N LYS A 139 -3.65 -5.07 18.40
CA LYS A 139 -3.66 -4.59 19.79
C LYS A 139 -3.63 -5.74 20.81
N ARG A 140 -4.33 -6.83 20.50
CA ARG A 140 -4.39 -8.01 21.36
C ARG A 140 -3.14 -8.89 21.30
N THR A 141 -2.46 -8.94 20.14
CA THR A 141 -1.42 -9.95 19.88
C THR A 141 0.00 -9.39 19.82
N SER A 142 0.18 -8.11 19.50
CA SER A 142 1.50 -7.54 19.21
C SER A 142 2.05 -6.61 20.31
N GLY A 143 1.26 -6.31 21.34
CA GLY A 143 1.70 -5.48 22.46
C GLY A 143 1.89 -4.00 22.18
N PHE A 144 1.36 -3.48 21.06
CA PHE A 144 1.34 -2.04 20.82
C PHE A 144 0.39 -1.35 21.80
N LYS A 145 0.88 -0.30 22.44
CA LYS A 145 0.08 0.50 23.37
C LYS A 145 -0.95 1.36 22.62
N LEU A 146 -0.60 1.84 21.45
CA LEU A 146 -1.46 2.64 20.59
C LEU A 146 -1.24 2.24 19.12
N ILE A 147 -2.32 2.06 18.41
CA ILE A 147 -2.29 1.88 16.94
C ILE A 147 -3.26 2.87 16.32
N GLU A 148 -2.75 3.75 15.46
CA GLU A 148 -3.56 4.72 14.72
C GLU A 148 -3.52 4.38 13.23
N VAL A 149 -4.65 4.55 12.56
CA VAL A 149 -4.76 4.52 11.09
C VAL A 149 -5.05 5.93 10.63
N ILE A 150 -4.25 6.44 9.72
CA ILE A 150 -4.41 7.76 9.13
C ILE A 150 -4.84 7.60 7.67
N ALA A 151 -6.00 8.19 7.35
CA ALA A 151 -6.47 8.33 5.98
C ALA A 151 -5.74 9.49 5.33
N VAL A 152 -4.84 9.18 4.40
CA VAL A 152 -3.89 10.14 3.82
C VAL A 152 -4.51 10.84 2.61
N ASP A 153 -4.40 12.17 2.59
CA ASP A 153 -4.80 13.00 1.46
C ASP A 153 -3.81 12.91 0.32
N GLU A 154 -4.18 13.42 -0.84
CA GLU A 154 -3.29 13.52 -1.99
C GLU A 154 -1.98 14.22 -1.64
N GLY A 155 -0.87 13.68 -2.11
CA GLY A 155 0.47 14.20 -1.82
C GLY A 155 1.14 13.60 -0.58
N GLY A 156 0.38 12.92 0.29
CA GLY A 156 0.95 12.17 1.41
C GLY A 156 1.42 12.99 2.61
N LYS A 157 1.12 14.28 2.65
CA LYS A 157 1.60 15.20 3.71
C LYS A 157 0.56 15.55 4.75
N THR A 158 -0.70 15.39 4.43
CA THR A 158 -1.83 15.64 5.32
C THR A 158 -2.77 14.44 5.35
N GLY A 159 -3.59 14.38 6.36
CA GLY A 159 -4.59 13.32 6.50
C GLY A 159 -5.43 13.51 7.75
N GLU A 160 -6.23 12.50 8.05
CA GLU A 160 -7.05 12.46 9.26
C GLU A 160 -7.02 11.08 9.91
N VAL A 161 -7.07 11.08 11.23
CA VAL A 161 -7.13 9.82 12.00
C VAL A 161 -8.48 9.17 11.82
N VAL A 162 -8.48 7.92 11.36
CA VAL A 162 -9.70 7.13 11.18
C VAL A 162 -10.35 6.86 12.55
N GLY A 163 -11.62 7.17 12.66
CA GLY A 163 -12.40 7.01 13.88
C GLY A 163 -12.59 8.31 14.67
N THR A 164 -11.58 9.17 14.75
CA THR A 164 -11.67 10.45 15.48
C THR A 164 -11.83 11.66 14.56
N GLY A 165 -11.37 11.57 13.31
CA GLY A 165 -11.37 12.68 12.36
C GLY A 165 -10.33 13.76 12.67
N GLU A 166 -9.41 13.51 13.61
CA GLU A 166 -8.36 14.47 13.95
C GLU A 166 -7.45 14.72 12.74
N LYS A 167 -7.25 16.01 12.42
CA LYS A 167 -6.38 16.39 11.30
C LYS A 167 -4.92 16.25 11.67
N ARG A 168 -4.14 15.75 10.73
CA ARG A 168 -2.69 15.61 10.85
C ARG A 168 -1.98 16.26 9.68
N GLU A 169 -0.88 16.93 9.96
CA GLU A 169 -0.02 17.60 8.97
C GLU A 169 1.42 17.15 9.12
N GLY A 170 2.25 17.50 8.15
CA GLY A 170 3.67 17.13 8.18
C GLY A 170 3.95 15.65 8.05
N LEU A 171 3.04 14.88 7.45
CA LEU A 171 3.20 13.45 7.24
C LEU A 171 4.23 13.16 6.14
N GLN A 172 4.84 11.98 6.22
CA GLN A 172 5.75 11.44 5.20
C GLN A 172 5.18 10.12 4.65
N ALA A 173 4.03 10.24 4.00
CA ALA A 173 3.25 9.11 3.52
C ALA A 173 3.03 9.12 2.00
N GLU A 174 3.95 9.72 1.25
CA GLU A 174 3.87 9.86 -0.22
C GLU A 174 3.87 8.50 -0.94
N ASN A 175 4.40 7.47 -0.30
CA ASN A 175 4.47 6.11 -0.86
C ASN A 175 3.22 5.28 -0.57
N ALA A 176 2.31 5.76 0.27
CA ALA A 176 1.04 5.08 0.51
C ALA A 176 0.13 5.23 -0.72
N VAL A 177 -0.38 4.11 -1.21
CA VAL A 177 -1.39 4.06 -2.28
C VAL A 177 -2.50 3.09 -1.85
N PRO A 178 -3.72 3.23 -2.36
CA PRO A 178 -4.78 2.29 -2.02
C PRO A 178 -4.36 0.83 -2.24
N GLY A 179 -4.54 0.00 -1.24
CA GLY A 179 -4.11 -1.40 -1.24
C GLY A 179 -2.65 -1.63 -0.84
N GLN A 180 -1.85 -0.57 -0.69
CA GLN A 180 -0.44 -0.64 -0.27
C GLN A 180 -0.18 0.39 0.83
N PRO A 181 -0.60 0.12 2.07
CA PRO A 181 -0.38 1.03 3.18
C PRO A 181 1.09 1.09 3.56
N THR A 182 1.50 2.20 4.12
CA THR A 182 2.79 2.34 4.78
C THR A 182 2.60 2.47 6.29
N PHE A 183 3.67 2.38 7.05
CA PHE A 183 3.57 2.45 8.51
C PHE A 183 4.86 2.95 9.13
N THR A 184 4.74 3.51 10.33
CA THR A 184 5.87 3.95 11.15
C THR A 184 5.70 3.49 12.59
N PHE A 185 6.83 3.39 13.29
CA PHE A 185 6.87 3.05 14.71
C PHE A 185 7.40 4.22 15.52
N ALA A 186 6.91 4.36 16.74
CA ALA A 186 7.44 5.30 17.71
C ALA A 186 7.35 4.70 19.11
N ASN A 187 8.25 5.10 20.00
CA ASN A 187 8.11 4.78 21.42
C ASN A 187 7.21 5.83 22.08
N VAL A 188 6.42 5.39 23.03
CA VAL A 188 5.51 6.24 23.81
C VAL A 188 5.84 6.10 25.30
N GLU A 189 5.52 7.14 26.07
CA GLU A 189 5.70 7.13 27.53
C GLU A 189 4.60 6.36 28.27
#